data_7808f1543340a27e89835f5fa3e33e76
#
_entry.id   7808f1543340a27e89835f5fa3e33e76
#
_cell.length_a   1.000
_cell.length_b   1.000
_cell.length_c   1.000
_cell.angle_alpha   90.00
_cell.angle_beta   90.00
_cell.angle_gamma   90.00
#
_symmetry.space_group_name_H-M   'P 1'
#
loop_
_entity.id
_entity.type
_entity.pdbx_description
1 polymer ?
#
loop_
_entity_poly.entity_id
_entity_poly.type
_entity_poly.pdbx_seq_one_letter_code
_entity_poly.pdbx_strand_id
1 'polypeptide(L)'
;MSEPPVIGVLPLTPARFPDLATLFEEGGDPKWCWCTYFRSRGRDWSNSTAAGNRAELKALAKRDLAPGLVAYRDDRAVGWVSLAPREDYERLATSKILAPLDDVPVWSIVCFVVSRRSRRQGVAATLLDAAIEYAREHGATTLEAYPVEVPKGERIPAANAYHGTLTMFERAGFTVVERRQWNATSPVHPIVRLDL
;
A
#
# COMPACT_ATOMS: atom_id res chain seq x y z
N MET A 1 -8.20 -24.39 22.51
CA MET A 1 -8.33 -23.24 21.60
C MET A 1 -6.93 -22.98 21.08
N SER A 2 -6.67 -23.26 19.80
CA SER A 2 -5.36 -22.94 19.19
C SER A 2 -5.19 -21.42 19.09
N GLU A 3 -4.05 -20.90 19.53
CA GLU A 3 -3.69 -19.50 19.30
C GLU A 3 -3.84 -19.15 17.82
N PRO A 4 -4.34 -17.93 17.51
CA PRO A 4 -4.39 -17.50 16.11
C PRO A 4 -2.98 -17.53 15.54
N PRO A 5 -2.79 -18.04 14.31
CA PRO A 5 -1.48 -18.15 13.71
C PRO A 5 -0.83 -16.76 13.60
N VAL A 6 0.42 -16.67 14.06
CA VAL A 6 1.21 -15.42 14.06
C VAL A 6 1.45 -14.98 12.61
N ILE A 7 1.20 -13.70 12.33
CA ILE A 7 1.52 -13.09 11.04
C ILE A 7 2.91 -12.46 11.15
N GLY A 8 3.90 -13.02 10.45
CA GLY A 8 5.21 -12.40 10.30
C GLY A 8 5.20 -11.40 9.13
N VAL A 9 5.91 -10.28 9.26
CA VAL A 9 6.04 -9.29 8.18
C VAL A 9 7.52 -9.02 7.91
N LEU A 10 7.91 -9.09 6.65
CA LEU A 10 9.31 -8.97 6.24
C LEU A 10 9.45 -8.06 5.00
N PRO A 11 10.56 -7.29 4.88
CA PRO A 11 10.84 -6.50 3.70
C PRO A 11 10.93 -7.36 2.44
N LEU A 12 10.43 -6.84 1.31
CA LEU A 12 10.61 -7.50 0.02
C LEU A 12 12.08 -7.48 -0.39
N THR A 13 12.61 -8.67 -0.66
CA THR A 13 13.96 -8.88 -1.20
C THR A 13 13.89 -9.74 -2.47
N PRO A 14 14.98 -9.86 -3.26
CA PRO A 14 15.00 -10.78 -4.39
C PRO A 14 14.65 -12.21 -4.01
N ALA A 15 15.04 -12.68 -2.83
CA ALA A 15 14.75 -14.04 -2.35
C ALA A 15 13.25 -14.24 -2.03
N ARG A 16 12.54 -13.20 -1.59
CA ARG A 16 11.10 -13.23 -1.26
C ARG A 16 10.19 -12.87 -2.43
N PHE A 17 10.76 -12.41 -3.55
CA PHE A 17 9.98 -12.04 -4.73
C PHE A 17 9.12 -13.19 -5.30
N PRO A 18 9.57 -14.46 -5.34
CA PRO A 18 8.72 -15.58 -5.78
C PRO A 18 7.45 -15.75 -4.94
N ASP A 19 7.53 -15.54 -3.61
CA ASP A 19 6.40 -15.68 -2.71
C ASP A 19 5.36 -14.57 -2.98
N LEU A 20 5.83 -13.32 -3.14
CA LEU A 20 4.97 -12.20 -3.52
C LEU A 20 4.34 -12.43 -4.90
N ALA A 21 5.10 -12.96 -5.86
CA ALA A 21 4.58 -13.30 -7.18
C ALA A 21 3.42 -14.29 -7.10
N THR A 22 3.56 -15.33 -6.28
CA THR A 22 2.48 -16.30 -6.03
C THR A 22 1.24 -15.64 -5.47
N LEU A 23 1.38 -14.72 -4.50
CA LEU A 23 0.27 -13.95 -3.96
C LEU A 23 -0.43 -13.10 -5.02
N PHE A 24 0.33 -12.40 -5.87
CA PHE A 24 -0.24 -11.50 -6.89
C PHE A 24 -0.93 -12.29 -8.02
N GLU A 25 -0.44 -13.48 -8.33
CA GLU A 25 -1.02 -14.38 -9.33
C GLU A 25 -2.34 -15.03 -8.87
N GLU A 26 -2.74 -14.92 -7.59
CA GLU A 26 -4.07 -15.35 -7.12
C GLU A 26 -5.23 -14.62 -7.84
N GLY A 27 -4.94 -13.49 -8.52
CA GLY A 27 -5.86 -12.76 -9.41
C GLY A 27 -6.22 -11.37 -8.91
N GLY A 28 -7.04 -10.67 -9.70
CA GLY A 28 -7.39 -9.26 -9.50
C GLY A 28 -6.33 -8.29 -10.05
N ASP A 29 -6.42 -7.01 -9.66
CA ASP A 29 -5.56 -5.94 -10.15
C ASP A 29 -4.05 -6.18 -9.88
N PRO A 30 -3.61 -6.79 -8.75
CA PRO A 30 -2.21 -7.04 -8.50
C PRO A 30 -1.52 -7.87 -9.58
N LYS A 31 -2.23 -8.79 -10.23
CA LYS A 31 -1.72 -9.59 -11.35
C LYS A 31 -1.31 -8.74 -12.56
N TRP A 32 -1.92 -7.57 -12.72
CA TRP A 32 -1.59 -6.62 -13.78
C TRP A 32 -0.64 -5.52 -13.29
N CYS A 33 -1.02 -4.81 -12.21
CA CYS A 33 -0.34 -3.58 -11.79
C CYS A 33 0.98 -3.83 -11.07
N TRP A 34 1.18 -5.00 -10.45
CA TRP A 34 2.38 -5.31 -9.64
C TRP A 34 2.75 -4.17 -8.68
N CYS A 35 1.77 -3.40 -8.22
CA CYS A 35 1.91 -2.21 -7.39
C CYS A 35 2.86 -1.12 -7.95
N THR A 36 3.07 -1.07 -9.27
CA THR A 36 3.87 -0.04 -9.93
C THR A 36 3.04 1.15 -10.42
N TYR A 37 1.70 1.08 -10.31
CA TYR A 37 0.77 2.12 -10.75
C TYR A 37 1.16 3.52 -10.25
N PHE A 38 1.47 3.67 -8.97
CA PHE A 38 1.83 4.96 -8.38
C PHE A 38 3.26 5.40 -8.72
N ARG A 39 4.14 4.48 -9.15
CA ARG A 39 5.52 4.75 -9.56
C ARG A 39 5.62 5.27 -10.98
N SER A 40 4.63 4.97 -11.83
CA SER A 40 4.62 5.33 -13.24
C SER A 40 3.81 6.60 -13.50
N ARG A 41 4.27 7.47 -14.42
CA ARG A 41 3.47 8.57 -14.94
C ARG A 41 2.28 8.07 -15.77
N GLY A 42 1.23 8.90 -15.91
CA GLY A 42 0.02 8.51 -16.60
C GLY A 42 0.24 7.97 -18.02
N ARG A 43 1.12 8.62 -18.82
CA ARG A 43 1.46 8.20 -20.19
C ARG A 43 2.19 6.86 -20.21
N ASP A 44 3.15 6.67 -19.32
CA ASP A 44 3.96 5.45 -19.25
C ASP A 44 3.11 4.28 -18.81
N TRP A 45 2.19 4.52 -17.88
CA TRP A 45 1.21 3.53 -17.43
C TRP A 45 0.32 3.03 -18.58
N SER A 46 -0.13 3.91 -19.47
CA SER A 46 -0.98 3.53 -20.60
C SER A 46 -0.30 2.56 -21.57
N ASN A 47 1.04 2.55 -21.60
CA ASN A 47 1.86 1.67 -22.40
C ASN A 47 2.45 0.49 -21.60
N SER A 48 2.14 0.36 -20.32
CA SER A 48 2.68 -0.69 -19.48
C SER A 48 2.07 -2.06 -19.79
N THR A 49 2.78 -3.11 -19.40
CA THR A 49 2.33 -4.50 -19.51
C THR A 49 2.50 -5.21 -18.17
N ALA A 50 1.72 -6.25 -17.91
CA ALA A 50 1.87 -7.04 -16.69
C ALA A 50 3.30 -7.59 -16.51
N ALA A 51 3.94 -8.01 -17.61
CA ALA A 51 5.32 -8.50 -17.61
C ALA A 51 6.33 -7.38 -17.28
N GLY A 52 6.13 -6.17 -17.85
CA GLY A 52 6.95 -5.00 -17.58
C GLY A 52 6.81 -4.56 -16.12
N ASN A 53 5.57 -4.44 -15.61
CA ASN A 53 5.29 -4.08 -14.22
C ASN A 53 5.91 -5.10 -13.24
N ARG A 54 5.83 -6.39 -13.56
CA ARG A 54 6.48 -7.45 -12.78
C ARG A 54 8.00 -7.30 -12.75
N ALA A 55 8.61 -7.03 -13.90
CA ALA A 55 10.05 -6.83 -14.02
C ALA A 55 10.51 -5.60 -13.24
N GLU A 56 9.74 -4.50 -13.27
CA GLU A 56 10.00 -3.28 -12.50
C GLU A 56 9.98 -3.56 -11.00
N LEU A 57 8.93 -4.18 -10.46
CA LEU A 57 8.87 -4.50 -9.03
C LEU A 57 10.00 -5.46 -8.62
N LYS A 58 10.36 -6.43 -9.49
CA LYS A 58 11.49 -7.32 -9.26
C LYS A 58 12.83 -6.56 -9.22
N ALA A 59 12.98 -5.53 -10.03
CA ALA A 59 14.17 -4.67 -9.99
C ALA A 59 14.21 -3.83 -8.72
N LEU A 60 13.08 -3.27 -8.30
CA LEU A 60 12.95 -2.52 -7.04
C LEU A 60 13.29 -3.37 -5.81
N ALA A 61 12.97 -4.67 -5.82
CA ALA A 61 13.31 -5.59 -4.73
C ALA A 61 14.82 -5.79 -4.52
N LYS A 62 15.68 -5.30 -5.44
CA LYS A 62 17.14 -5.33 -5.31
C LYS A 62 17.72 -4.10 -4.62
N ARG A 63 16.91 -3.07 -4.37
CA ARG A 63 17.35 -1.85 -3.70
C ARG A 63 17.60 -2.14 -2.22
N ASP A 64 18.47 -1.38 -1.59
CA ASP A 64 18.72 -1.44 -0.14
C ASP A 64 17.44 -1.10 0.64
N LEU A 65 16.69 -0.10 0.15
CA LEU A 65 15.38 0.24 0.67
C LEU A 65 14.32 -0.59 -0.05
N ALA A 66 13.66 -1.48 0.68
CA ALA A 66 12.61 -2.33 0.11
C ALA A 66 11.39 -1.50 -0.36
N PRO A 67 10.80 -1.82 -1.52
CA PRO A 67 9.63 -1.10 -2.05
C PRO A 67 8.33 -1.42 -1.31
N GLY A 68 8.40 -2.23 -0.27
CA GLY A 68 7.27 -2.66 0.54
C GLY A 68 7.56 -3.91 1.35
N LEU A 69 6.55 -4.37 2.11
CA LEU A 69 6.65 -5.48 3.04
C LEU A 69 5.67 -6.61 2.67
N VAL A 70 6.07 -7.84 2.91
CA VAL A 70 5.29 -9.06 2.67
C VAL A 70 4.87 -9.66 4.01
N ALA A 71 3.58 -9.92 4.18
CA ALA A 71 3.05 -10.64 5.33
C ALA A 71 2.99 -12.13 5.05
N TYR A 72 3.44 -12.91 6.00
CA TYR A 72 3.49 -14.37 5.96
C TYR A 72 2.64 -15.00 7.07
N ARG A 73 2.01 -16.11 6.74
CA ARG A 73 1.38 -17.02 7.69
C ARG A 73 1.75 -18.43 7.27
N ASP A 74 2.29 -19.21 8.20
CA ASP A 74 2.73 -20.60 7.92
C ASP A 74 3.60 -20.68 6.64
N ASP A 75 4.64 -19.83 6.56
CA ASP A 75 5.57 -19.69 5.44
C ASP A 75 4.94 -19.32 4.08
N ARG A 76 3.65 -18.99 4.05
CA ARG A 76 2.96 -18.56 2.85
C ARG A 76 2.74 -17.04 2.86
N ALA A 77 3.05 -16.37 1.75
CA ALA A 77 2.72 -14.96 1.57
C ALA A 77 1.19 -14.78 1.52
N VAL A 78 0.66 -13.97 2.45
CA VAL A 78 -0.79 -13.70 2.58
C VAL A 78 -1.15 -12.24 2.44
N GLY A 79 -0.16 -11.35 2.41
CA GLY A 79 -0.39 -9.92 2.26
C GLY A 79 0.84 -9.15 1.80
N TRP A 80 0.60 -7.93 1.34
CA TRP A 80 1.60 -6.99 0.86
C TRP A 80 1.18 -5.57 1.20
N VAL A 81 2.14 -4.71 1.54
CA VAL A 81 1.98 -3.25 1.60
C VAL A 81 3.09 -2.58 0.80
N SER A 82 2.72 -1.62 -0.05
CA SER A 82 3.67 -0.78 -0.77
C SER A 82 3.88 0.52 0.00
N LEU A 83 5.12 0.78 0.40
CA LEU A 83 5.54 2.02 1.04
C LEU A 83 6.94 2.42 0.57
N ALA A 84 7.19 3.72 0.49
CA ALA A 84 8.49 4.30 0.14
C ALA A 84 8.47 5.81 0.44
N PRO A 85 9.62 6.51 0.40
CA PRO A 85 9.64 7.96 0.25
C PRO A 85 8.70 8.41 -0.87
N ARG A 86 7.96 9.50 -0.65
CA ARG A 86 6.92 9.97 -1.57
C ARG A 86 7.43 10.23 -2.98
N GLU A 87 8.65 10.69 -3.12
CA GLU A 87 9.31 10.96 -4.41
C GLU A 87 9.49 9.71 -5.28
N ASP A 88 9.47 8.52 -4.71
CA ASP A 88 9.46 7.25 -5.44
C ASP A 88 8.11 7.00 -6.18
N TYR A 89 7.09 7.78 -5.90
CA TYR A 89 5.76 7.66 -6.47
C TYR A 89 5.41 8.86 -7.37
N GLU A 90 5.97 8.88 -8.59
CA GLU A 90 5.84 9.97 -9.55
C GLU A 90 4.37 10.39 -9.82
N ARG A 91 3.45 9.44 -9.74
CA ARG A 91 2.02 9.72 -9.93
C ARG A 91 1.42 10.59 -8.84
N LEU A 92 1.90 10.50 -7.62
CA LEU A 92 1.41 11.35 -6.52
C LEU A 92 1.70 12.82 -6.79
N ALA A 93 2.86 13.14 -7.38
CA ALA A 93 3.24 14.51 -7.69
C ALA A 93 2.33 15.17 -8.75
N THR A 94 1.76 14.36 -9.66
CA THR A 94 0.92 14.84 -10.78
C THR A 94 -0.57 14.64 -10.57
N SER A 95 -0.97 14.00 -9.47
CA SER A 95 -2.37 13.74 -9.14
C SER A 95 -3.08 15.00 -8.65
N LYS A 96 -4.27 15.30 -9.17
CA LYS A 96 -5.09 16.42 -8.69
C LYS A 96 -5.58 16.26 -7.24
N ILE A 97 -5.79 15.00 -6.81
CA ILE A 97 -6.33 14.70 -5.48
C ILE A 97 -5.29 14.18 -4.49
N LEU A 98 -4.13 13.73 -4.97
CA LEU A 98 -3.06 13.17 -4.12
C LEU A 98 -1.76 13.99 -4.21
N ALA A 99 -1.79 15.17 -4.86
CA ALA A 99 -0.64 16.08 -4.91
C ALA A 99 -0.17 16.48 -3.49
N PRO A 100 1.12 16.78 -3.32
CA PRO A 100 1.66 17.23 -2.03
C PRO A 100 0.81 18.30 -1.37
N LEU A 101 0.68 18.23 -0.05
CA LEU A 101 0.00 19.25 0.77
C LEU A 101 0.94 20.43 1.07
N ASP A 102 2.20 20.11 1.23
CA ASP A 102 3.27 20.99 1.69
C ASP A 102 4.64 20.41 1.27
N ASP A 103 5.71 21.02 1.73
CA ASP A 103 7.09 20.61 1.45
C ASP A 103 7.67 19.66 2.52
N VAL A 104 6.85 19.15 3.45
CA VAL A 104 7.30 18.19 4.47
C VAL A 104 7.68 16.88 3.79
N PRO A 105 8.92 16.38 4.01
CA PRO A 105 9.32 15.06 3.51
C PRO A 105 8.48 13.97 4.17
N VAL A 106 7.73 13.23 3.37
CA VAL A 106 6.89 12.13 3.88
C VAL A 106 7.21 10.83 3.17
N TRP A 107 7.01 9.72 3.88
CA TRP A 107 6.87 8.41 3.25
C TRP A 107 5.40 8.15 2.97
N SER A 108 5.11 7.52 1.85
CA SER A 108 3.73 7.24 1.41
C SER A 108 3.42 5.76 1.46
N ILE A 109 2.25 5.41 2.03
CA ILE A 109 1.65 4.09 1.94
C ILE A 109 0.55 4.17 0.89
N VAL A 110 0.70 3.43 -0.21
CA VAL A 110 -0.16 3.61 -1.39
C VAL A 110 -1.03 2.41 -1.74
N CYS A 111 -0.66 1.20 -1.28
CA CYS A 111 -1.37 0.00 -1.71
C CYS A 111 -1.23 -1.13 -0.69
N PHE A 112 -2.34 -1.83 -0.44
CA PHE A 112 -2.38 -3.11 0.27
C PHE A 112 -2.95 -4.19 -0.64
N VAL A 113 -2.36 -5.38 -0.58
CA VAL A 113 -2.93 -6.60 -1.17
C VAL A 113 -3.07 -7.64 -0.05
N VAL A 114 -4.24 -8.25 0.07
CA VAL A 114 -4.46 -9.35 1.02
C VAL A 114 -5.12 -10.50 0.28
N SER A 115 -4.52 -11.69 0.39
CA SER A 115 -5.06 -12.95 -0.14
C SER A 115 -6.54 -13.08 0.23
N ARG A 116 -7.38 -13.48 -0.72
CA ARG A 116 -8.84 -13.61 -0.50
C ARG A 116 -9.17 -14.49 0.70
N ARG A 117 -8.36 -15.53 0.93
CA ARG A 117 -8.56 -16.49 2.03
C ARG A 117 -8.16 -15.93 3.39
N SER A 118 -7.34 -14.87 3.41
CA SER A 118 -6.80 -14.24 4.64
C SER A 118 -7.45 -12.88 4.97
N ARG A 119 -8.48 -12.48 4.22
CA ARG A 119 -9.21 -11.23 4.47
C ARG A 119 -9.97 -11.29 5.79
N ARG A 120 -10.15 -10.12 6.41
CA ARG A 120 -10.85 -9.96 7.71
C ARG A 120 -10.22 -10.73 8.87
N GLN A 121 -8.92 -11.03 8.76
CA GLN A 121 -8.13 -11.75 9.78
C GLN A 121 -6.94 -10.91 10.28
N GLY A 122 -7.04 -9.58 10.22
CA GLY A 122 -6.03 -8.66 10.75
C GLY A 122 -4.83 -8.38 9.85
N VAL A 123 -4.64 -9.11 8.73
CA VAL A 123 -3.42 -9.01 7.87
C VAL A 123 -3.10 -7.56 7.46
N ALA A 124 -4.09 -6.76 7.06
CA ALA A 124 -3.83 -5.38 6.64
C ALA A 124 -3.41 -4.47 7.81
N ALA A 125 -3.98 -4.68 9.00
CA ALA A 125 -3.58 -3.94 10.20
C ALA A 125 -2.14 -4.31 10.60
N THR A 126 -1.81 -5.59 10.65
CA THR A 126 -0.44 -6.06 10.94
C THR A 126 0.59 -5.51 9.91
N LEU A 127 0.20 -5.44 8.63
CA LEU A 127 1.04 -4.82 7.59
C LEU A 127 1.23 -3.32 7.83
N LEU A 128 0.18 -2.61 8.29
CA LEU A 128 0.26 -1.19 8.60
C LEU A 128 1.18 -0.95 9.79
N ASP A 129 1.03 -1.72 10.88
CA ASP A 129 1.89 -1.62 12.05
C ASP A 129 3.37 -1.86 11.68
N ALA A 130 3.65 -2.90 10.89
CA ALA A 130 5.00 -3.19 10.41
C ALA A 130 5.53 -2.10 9.45
N ALA A 131 4.68 -1.48 8.63
CA ALA A 131 5.06 -0.38 7.75
C ALA A 131 5.45 0.88 8.55
N ILE A 132 4.76 1.15 9.66
CA ILE A 132 5.10 2.24 10.59
C ILE A 132 6.49 2.03 11.18
N GLU A 133 6.75 0.85 11.72
CA GLU A 133 8.06 0.53 12.32
C GLU A 133 9.18 0.55 11.25
N TYR A 134 8.94 -0.05 10.08
CA TYR A 134 9.92 -0.06 8.99
C TYR A 134 10.29 1.37 8.54
N ALA A 135 9.30 2.25 8.38
CA ALA A 135 9.55 3.64 8.01
C ALA A 135 10.37 4.38 9.09
N ARG A 136 10.03 4.18 10.37
CA ARG A 136 10.75 4.76 11.51
C ARG A 136 12.21 4.31 11.55
N GLU A 137 12.48 3.02 11.39
CA GLU A 137 13.83 2.44 11.36
C GLU A 137 14.67 2.99 10.19
N HIS A 138 14.03 3.44 9.11
CA HIS A 138 14.70 4.00 7.93
C HIS A 138 14.67 5.54 7.89
N GLY A 139 14.40 6.19 9.03
CA GLY A 139 14.55 7.63 9.19
C GLY A 139 13.39 8.47 8.66
N ALA A 140 12.24 7.88 8.37
CA ALA A 140 11.03 8.66 8.10
C ALA A 140 10.59 9.39 9.38
N THR A 141 10.18 10.64 9.23
CA THR A 141 9.60 11.44 10.33
C THR A 141 8.09 11.54 10.25
N THR A 142 7.55 11.35 9.06
CA THR A 142 6.10 11.46 8.81
C THR A 142 5.69 10.42 7.77
N LEU A 143 4.63 9.66 8.08
CA LEU A 143 3.93 8.82 7.13
C LEU A 143 2.68 9.51 6.60
N GLU A 144 2.42 9.36 5.30
CA GLU A 144 1.21 9.82 4.63
C GLU A 144 0.52 8.66 3.91
N ALA A 145 -0.80 8.63 3.96
CA ALA A 145 -1.59 7.61 3.27
C ALA A 145 -2.90 8.20 2.73
N TYR A 146 -3.56 7.43 1.86
CA TYR A 146 -4.70 7.89 1.06
C TYR A 146 -5.87 6.89 1.16
N PRO A 147 -6.37 6.63 2.38
CA PRO A 147 -7.41 5.64 2.60
C PRO A 147 -8.73 5.98 1.90
N VAL A 148 -9.63 5.00 1.88
CA VAL A 148 -11.03 5.26 1.51
C VAL A 148 -11.87 5.44 2.76
N GLU A 149 -12.74 6.46 2.74
CA GLU A 149 -13.75 6.66 3.76
C GLU A 149 -14.98 5.81 3.41
N VAL A 150 -15.37 4.93 4.33
CA VAL A 150 -16.49 4.01 4.13
C VAL A 150 -17.65 4.48 4.99
N PRO A 151 -18.78 4.87 4.40
CA PRO A 151 -19.97 5.20 5.16
C PRO A 151 -20.39 4.03 6.06
N LYS A 152 -20.92 4.35 7.24
CA LYS A 152 -21.36 3.35 8.21
C LYS A 152 -22.41 2.40 7.59
N GLY A 153 -22.12 1.11 7.62
CA GLY A 153 -23.01 0.08 7.06
C GLY A 153 -22.77 -0.27 5.59
N GLU A 154 -21.90 0.46 4.89
CA GLU A 154 -21.54 0.18 3.51
C GLU A 154 -20.31 -0.74 3.40
N ARG A 155 -20.17 -1.37 2.23
CA ARG A 155 -19.00 -2.18 1.88
C ARG A 155 -18.21 -1.50 0.78
N ILE A 156 -16.89 -1.48 0.93
CA ILE A 156 -16.02 -1.00 -0.13
C ILE A 156 -16.02 -2.02 -1.27
N PRO A 157 -16.19 -1.58 -2.53
CA PRO A 157 -15.86 -2.39 -3.69
C PRO A 157 -14.41 -2.88 -3.60
N ALA A 158 -14.18 -4.15 -3.97
CA ALA A 158 -12.83 -4.75 -3.88
C ALA A 158 -11.78 -3.95 -4.68
N ALA A 159 -12.20 -3.29 -5.76
CA ALA A 159 -11.35 -2.41 -6.58
C ALA A 159 -10.84 -1.17 -5.86
N ASN A 160 -11.48 -0.72 -4.76
CA ASN A 160 -11.06 0.44 -3.98
C ASN A 160 -10.41 0.04 -2.65
N ALA A 161 -10.47 -1.23 -2.27
CA ALA A 161 -10.00 -1.72 -0.97
C ALA A 161 -8.46 -1.71 -0.83
N TYR A 162 -7.73 -1.54 -1.93
CA TYR A 162 -6.27 -1.54 -1.92
C TYR A 162 -5.66 -0.32 -1.22
N HIS A 163 -6.41 0.75 -1.05
CA HIS A 163 -5.95 1.92 -0.28
C HIS A 163 -6.00 1.73 1.25
N GLY A 164 -6.66 0.68 1.73
CA GLY A 164 -7.04 0.55 3.14
C GLY A 164 -8.21 1.45 3.51
N THR A 165 -8.76 1.27 4.72
CA THR A 165 -9.88 2.06 5.21
C THR A 165 -9.42 3.17 6.14
N LEU A 166 -10.12 4.32 6.13
CA LEU A 166 -9.84 5.41 7.07
C LEU A 166 -9.81 4.91 8.52
N THR A 167 -10.80 4.11 8.93
CA THR A 167 -10.88 3.55 10.29
C THR A 167 -9.66 2.69 10.67
N MET A 168 -9.04 1.99 9.71
CA MET A 168 -7.82 1.21 9.96
C MET A 168 -6.64 2.14 10.30
N PHE A 169 -6.49 3.22 9.53
CA PHE A 169 -5.43 4.21 9.77
C PHE A 169 -5.66 5.01 11.05
N GLU A 170 -6.88 5.43 11.34
CA GLU A 170 -7.23 6.13 12.60
C GLU A 170 -6.91 5.28 13.82
N ARG A 171 -7.18 3.98 13.80
CA ARG A 171 -6.81 3.05 14.87
C ARG A 171 -5.30 2.91 15.05
N ALA A 172 -4.52 3.10 14.00
CA ALA A 172 -3.07 3.11 14.04
C ALA A 172 -2.49 4.49 14.40
N GLY A 173 -3.33 5.48 14.75
CA GLY A 173 -2.91 6.80 15.21
C GLY A 173 -2.80 7.86 14.12
N PHE A 174 -3.13 7.55 12.87
CA PHE A 174 -3.15 8.56 11.80
C PHE A 174 -4.30 9.55 12.00
N THR A 175 -4.05 10.80 11.65
CA THR A 175 -5.04 11.88 11.65
C THR A 175 -5.34 12.35 10.22
N VAL A 176 -6.59 12.72 9.97
CA VAL A 176 -6.97 13.32 8.68
C VAL A 176 -6.44 14.75 8.63
N VAL A 177 -5.60 15.04 7.64
CA VAL A 177 -5.03 16.37 7.43
C VAL A 177 -5.69 17.12 6.27
N GLU A 178 -6.28 16.40 5.30
CA GLU A 178 -6.97 17.01 4.16
C GLU A 178 -8.04 16.04 3.64
N ARG A 179 -9.07 16.58 2.99
CA ARG A 179 -10.07 15.81 2.21
C ARG A 179 -10.21 16.42 0.83
N ARG A 180 -10.01 15.61 -0.21
CA ARG A 180 -10.09 16.07 -1.60
C ARG A 180 -11.11 15.27 -2.38
N GLN A 181 -11.71 15.90 -3.37
CA GLN A 181 -12.60 15.28 -4.35
C GLN A 181 -12.17 15.63 -5.77
N TRP A 182 -12.33 14.70 -6.70
CA TRP A 182 -12.10 14.96 -8.11
C TRP A 182 -13.16 15.91 -8.68
N ASN A 183 -14.42 15.69 -8.29
CA ASN A 183 -15.59 16.50 -8.61
C ASN A 183 -16.68 16.26 -7.55
N ALA A 184 -17.77 17.02 -7.61
CA ALA A 184 -18.85 16.99 -6.61
C ALA A 184 -19.53 15.62 -6.42
N THR A 185 -19.39 14.69 -7.36
CA THR A 185 -20.01 13.36 -7.31
C THR A 185 -19.01 12.22 -7.09
N SER A 186 -17.71 12.52 -7.12
CA SER A 186 -16.70 11.50 -6.85
C SER A 186 -16.58 11.22 -5.34
N PRO A 187 -16.11 10.02 -4.94
CA PRO A 187 -15.80 9.75 -3.55
C PRO A 187 -14.82 10.77 -2.97
N VAL A 188 -14.98 11.06 -1.67
CA VAL A 188 -13.99 11.85 -0.91
C VAL A 188 -12.76 10.99 -0.67
N HIS A 189 -11.59 11.56 -0.89
CA HIS A 189 -10.29 10.95 -0.62
C HIS A 189 -9.62 11.65 0.56
N PRO A 190 -9.68 11.09 1.77
CA PRO A 190 -8.91 11.59 2.89
C PRO A 190 -7.42 11.42 2.62
N ILE A 191 -6.63 12.42 3.01
CA ILE A 191 -5.19 12.29 3.18
C ILE A 191 -4.94 12.25 4.67
N VAL A 192 -4.25 11.21 5.13
CA VAL A 192 -3.97 11.02 6.56
C VAL A 192 -2.47 11.03 6.80
N ARG A 193 -2.04 11.54 7.96
CA ARG A 193 -0.64 11.55 8.39
C ARG A 193 -0.48 10.98 9.79
N LEU A 194 0.71 10.42 10.03
CA LEU A 194 1.23 10.01 11.32
C LEU A 194 2.65 10.55 11.47
N ASP A 195 2.90 11.32 12.52
CA ASP A 195 4.27 11.68 12.93
C ASP A 195 4.90 10.50 13.68
N LEU A 196 6.18 10.17 13.38
CA LEU A 196 6.88 8.96 13.82
C LEU A 196 7.82 9.21 14.98
#